data_159383ffc0edef24883eb2d5e644d1ab
#
_entry.id   159383ffc0edef24883eb2d5e644d1ab
#
_cell.length_a   1.000
_cell.length_b   1.000
_cell.length_c   1.000
_cell.angle_alpha   90.00
_cell.angle_beta   90.00
_cell.angle_gamma   90.00
#
_symmetry.space_group_name_H-M   'P 1'
#
loop_
_entity.id
_entity.type
_entity.pdbx_description
1 polymer ?
#
loop_
_entity_poly.entity_id
_entity_poly.type
_entity_poly.pdbx_seq_one_letter_code
_entity_poly.pdbx_strand_id
1 'polypeptide(L)'
;MLLSQDEARFPLVPTLHTTLGVKGYRPRGGTWDNKDQGSCCAALHLVTGQVTTRLLEQPARSQAKTGHSKQQRLQTTFVAHLQDMARRDPASTFLEVVSTIDKAPWHRGAGVEHVLEVSPHLRLYRLPS
;
A
#
# COMPACT_ATOMS: atom_id res chain seq x y z
N MET A 1 19.16 -5.87 -6.17
CA MET A 1 18.26 -6.18 -5.03
C MET A 1 16.90 -6.60 -5.57
N LEU A 2 16.21 -7.54 -4.94
CA LEU A 2 14.89 -8.02 -5.40
C LEU A 2 13.83 -7.76 -4.33
N LEU A 3 12.75 -7.07 -4.71
CA LEU A 3 11.62 -6.73 -3.89
C LEU A 3 10.34 -7.35 -4.44
N SER A 4 9.41 -7.70 -3.57
CA SER A 4 8.03 -8.01 -3.93
C SER A 4 7.13 -6.94 -3.33
N GLN A 5 6.30 -6.33 -4.16
CA GLN A 5 5.42 -5.26 -3.74
C GLN A 5 3.95 -5.62 -3.97
N ASP A 6 3.12 -5.23 -3.00
CA ASP A 6 1.67 -5.41 -3.05
C ASP A 6 0.97 -4.32 -2.23
N GLU A 7 -0.33 -4.15 -2.44
CA GLU A 7 -1.20 -3.30 -1.63
C GLU A 7 -2.09 -4.15 -0.73
N ALA A 8 -2.05 -3.82 0.56
CA ALA A 8 -2.95 -4.39 1.54
C ALA A 8 -4.07 -3.41 1.91
N ARG A 9 -5.27 -3.95 2.14
CA ARG A 9 -6.43 -3.21 2.66
C ARG A 9 -6.78 -3.74 4.03
N PHE A 10 -6.95 -2.83 4.97
CA PHE A 10 -7.34 -3.16 6.33
C PHE A 10 -8.73 -2.60 6.61
N PRO A 11 -9.74 -3.45 6.81
CA PRO A 11 -11.01 -2.98 7.32
C PRO A 11 -10.82 -2.49 8.76
N LEU A 12 -11.31 -1.30 9.07
CA LEU A 12 -11.31 -0.75 10.43
C LEU A 12 -12.52 -1.23 11.24
N VAL A 13 -13.30 -2.15 10.68
CA VAL A 13 -14.40 -2.80 11.38
C VAL A 13 -13.84 -3.88 12.30
N PRO A 14 -14.17 -3.87 13.60
CA PRO A 14 -13.72 -4.92 14.50
C PRO A 14 -14.23 -6.27 13.99
N THR A 15 -13.31 -7.22 13.87
CA THR A 15 -13.65 -8.59 13.48
C THR A 15 -14.51 -9.20 14.58
N LEU A 16 -15.69 -9.71 14.24
CA LEU A 16 -16.53 -10.45 15.17
C LEU A 16 -15.82 -11.78 15.47
N HIS A 17 -15.27 -11.91 16.65
CA HIS A 17 -14.70 -13.16 17.13
C HIS A 17 -15.74 -13.95 17.91
N THR A 18 -15.64 -15.28 17.83
CA THR A 18 -16.37 -16.16 18.72
C THR A 18 -15.88 -15.90 20.14
N THR A 19 -16.76 -15.46 21.03
CA THR A 19 -16.45 -15.25 22.45
C THR A 19 -17.18 -16.27 23.30
N LEU A 20 -16.53 -16.68 24.40
CA LEU A 20 -17.20 -17.47 25.43
C LEU A 20 -18.17 -16.58 26.19
N GLY A 21 -19.42 -17.02 26.32
CA GLY A 21 -20.46 -16.33 27.05
C GLY A 21 -21.33 -17.32 27.84
N VAL A 22 -22.11 -16.80 28.76
CA VAL A 22 -23.09 -17.62 29.50
C VAL A 22 -24.14 -18.13 28.54
N LYS A 23 -24.50 -19.42 28.66
CA LYS A 23 -25.53 -20.04 27.81
C LYS A 23 -26.84 -19.23 27.88
N GLY A 24 -27.33 -18.83 26.72
CA GLY A 24 -28.55 -17.99 26.58
C GLY A 24 -28.30 -16.48 26.56
N TYR A 25 -27.09 -16.01 26.88
CA TYR A 25 -26.73 -14.62 26.80
C TYR A 25 -25.73 -14.39 25.66
N ARG A 26 -26.14 -13.63 24.65
CA ARG A 26 -25.25 -13.18 23.57
C ARG A 26 -24.45 -11.97 24.05
N PRO A 27 -23.12 -12.04 24.14
CA PRO A 27 -22.32 -10.86 24.46
C PRO A 27 -22.60 -9.77 23.41
N ARG A 28 -22.97 -8.58 23.84
CA ARG A 28 -23.14 -7.41 22.97
C ARG A 28 -21.93 -6.53 23.15
N GLY A 29 -21.10 -6.41 22.13
CA GLY A 29 -20.02 -5.42 22.07
C GLY A 29 -20.47 -4.24 21.21
N GLY A 30 -20.15 -3.02 21.62
CA GLY A 30 -20.28 -1.87 20.74
C GLY A 30 -19.39 -2.07 19.52
N THR A 31 -19.96 -2.01 18.32
CA THR A 31 -19.16 -2.04 17.09
C THR A 31 -19.24 -0.67 16.44
N TRP A 32 -18.13 -0.28 15.86
CA TRP A 32 -18.05 0.95 15.08
C TRP A 32 -18.52 0.61 13.66
N ASP A 33 -19.69 1.08 13.26
CA ASP A 33 -20.25 0.86 11.92
C ASP A 33 -19.63 1.83 10.89
N ASN A 34 -18.34 1.98 10.93
CA ASN A 34 -17.60 2.76 9.97
C ASN A 34 -17.01 1.82 8.92
N LYS A 35 -17.46 1.93 7.68
CA LYS A 35 -16.88 1.25 6.51
C LYS A 35 -15.51 1.83 6.12
N ASP A 36 -14.80 2.45 7.06
CA ASP A 36 -13.50 3.01 6.85
C ASP A 36 -12.50 1.88 6.61
N GLN A 37 -11.72 2.01 5.56
CA GLN A 37 -10.69 1.05 5.18
C GLN A 37 -9.35 1.78 5.12
N GLY A 38 -8.39 1.31 5.87
CA GLY A 38 -6.99 1.65 5.67
C GLY A 38 -6.44 0.90 4.46
N SER A 39 -5.52 1.50 3.74
CA SER A 39 -4.75 0.82 2.68
C SER A 39 -3.28 1.18 2.84
N CYS A 40 -2.40 0.27 2.49
CA CYS A 40 -0.97 0.55 2.45
C CYS A 40 -0.34 -0.08 1.21
N CYS A 41 0.71 0.57 0.70
CA CYS A 41 1.65 -0.06 -0.22
C CYS A 41 2.77 -0.66 0.62
N ALA A 42 3.18 -1.87 0.31
CA ALA A 42 4.27 -2.57 1.00
C ALA A 42 5.24 -3.20 0.01
N ALA A 43 6.55 -3.04 0.24
CA ALA A 43 7.60 -3.71 -0.49
C ALA A 43 8.42 -4.58 0.45
N LEU A 44 8.49 -5.87 0.17
CA LEU A 44 9.23 -6.88 0.92
C LEU A 44 10.55 -7.18 0.21
N HIS A 45 11.66 -7.04 0.91
CA HIS A 45 12.97 -7.50 0.46
C HIS A 45 13.06 -9.02 0.59
N LEU A 46 13.15 -9.73 -0.54
CA LEU A 46 13.00 -11.20 -0.55
C LEU A 46 14.13 -11.96 0.15
N VAL A 47 15.30 -11.35 0.33
CA VAL A 47 16.43 -12.01 0.99
C VAL A 47 16.47 -11.69 2.48
N THR A 48 16.23 -10.44 2.87
CA THR A 48 16.38 -10.01 4.28
C THR A 48 15.07 -10.05 5.06
N GLY A 49 13.93 -10.13 4.39
CA GLY A 49 12.61 -10.05 5.01
C GLY A 49 12.22 -8.64 5.49
N GLN A 50 13.03 -7.62 5.21
CA GLN A 50 12.70 -6.24 5.56
C GLN A 50 11.51 -5.74 4.74
N VAL A 51 10.60 -5.01 5.39
CA VAL A 51 9.42 -4.45 4.74
C VAL A 51 9.47 -2.93 4.80
N THR A 52 9.18 -2.30 3.67
CA THR A 52 8.95 -0.86 3.56
C THR A 52 7.48 -0.64 3.28
N THR A 53 6.82 0.17 4.10
CA THR A 53 5.38 0.44 3.97
C THR A 53 5.10 1.92 3.85
N ARG A 54 4.06 2.26 3.09
CA ARG A 54 3.46 3.59 3.04
C ARG A 54 1.95 3.48 3.16
N LEU A 55 1.39 4.13 4.17
CA LEU A 55 -0.06 4.18 4.35
C LEU A 55 -0.69 5.15 3.36
N LEU A 56 -1.87 4.79 2.85
CA LEU A 56 -2.72 5.69 2.11
C LEU A 56 -3.38 6.65 3.10
N GLU A 57 -3.06 7.92 3.01
CA GLU A 57 -3.74 8.95 3.78
C GLU A 57 -5.21 9.02 3.37
N GLN A 58 -6.09 8.80 4.32
CA GLN A 58 -7.52 9.03 4.11
C GLN A 58 -7.83 10.50 4.41
N PRO A 59 -8.52 11.21 3.51
CA PRO A 59 -8.97 12.54 3.81
C PRO A 59 -9.92 12.47 5.01
N ALA A 60 -9.78 13.41 5.96
CA ALA A 60 -10.78 13.58 7.00
C ALA A 60 -12.18 13.70 6.36
N ARG A 61 -13.23 13.22 7.04
CA ARG A 61 -14.62 13.24 6.51
C ARG A 61 -15.04 14.60 5.96
N SER A 62 -14.54 15.70 6.54
CA SER A 62 -14.75 17.06 6.05
C SER A 62 -14.09 17.38 4.72
N GLN A 63 -13.04 16.65 4.34
CA GLN A 63 -12.27 16.84 3.10
C GLN A 63 -12.60 15.81 2.00
N ALA A 64 -13.53 14.90 2.25
CA ALA A 64 -13.97 13.89 1.27
C ALA A 64 -14.55 14.47 -0.04
N LYS A 65 -14.79 15.80 -0.09
CA LYS A 65 -15.21 16.55 -1.27
C LYS A 65 -14.06 16.99 -2.17
N THR A 66 -12.80 16.74 -1.83
CA THR A 66 -11.68 16.96 -2.75
C THR A 66 -11.77 15.92 -3.87
N GLY A 67 -12.04 16.37 -5.10
CA GLY A 67 -12.43 15.58 -6.26
C GLY A 67 -11.45 14.51 -6.78
N HIS A 68 -10.53 14.03 -5.96
CA HIS A 68 -9.61 12.96 -6.34
C HIS A 68 -10.28 11.59 -6.19
N SER A 69 -10.33 10.83 -7.28
CA SER A 69 -10.82 9.47 -7.27
C SER A 69 -9.94 8.57 -6.37
N LYS A 70 -10.50 7.46 -5.88
CA LYS A 70 -9.73 6.46 -5.11
C LYS A 70 -8.49 5.99 -5.89
N GLN A 71 -8.62 5.85 -7.19
CA GLN A 71 -7.51 5.44 -8.07
C GLN A 71 -6.38 6.49 -8.10
N GLN A 72 -6.72 7.77 -8.18
CA GLN A 72 -5.72 8.86 -8.14
C GLN A 72 -4.95 8.88 -6.82
N ARG A 73 -5.65 8.70 -5.70
CA ARG A 73 -5.02 8.64 -4.38
C ARG A 73 -4.07 7.44 -4.26
N LEU A 74 -4.49 6.26 -4.73
CA LEU A 74 -3.64 5.07 -4.77
C LEU A 74 -2.40 5.32 -5.63
N GLN A 75 -2.55 5.94 -6.81
CA GLN A 75 -1.45 6.28 -7.69
C GLN A 75 -0.47 7.26 -7.03
N THR A 76 -0.97 8.33 -6.39
CA THR A 76 -0.13 9.29 -5.66
C THR A 76 0.64 8.60 -4.52
N THR A 77 -0.03 7.74 -3.76
CA THR A 77 0.61 6.97 -2.68
C THR A 77 1.67 6.02 -3.22
N PHE A 78 1.40 5.36 -4.34
CA PHE A 78 2.34 4.47 -4.99
C PHE A 78 3.59 5.23 -5.51
N VAL A 79 3.41 6.38 -6.15
CA VAL A 79 4.52 7.25 -6.59
C VAL A 79 5.39 7.64 -5.41
N ALA A 80 4.78 8.08 -4.30
CA ALA A 80 5.51 8.44 -3.09
C ALA A 80 6.22 7.22 -2.46
N HIS A 81 5.62 6.03 -2.53
CA HIS A 81 6.25 4.79 -2.08
C HIS A 81 7.48 4.43 -2.92
N LEU A 82 7.42 4.58 -4.24
CA LEU A 82 8.58 4.40 -5.12
C LEU A 82 9.71 5.38 -4.82
N GLN A 83 9.38 6.64 -4.51
CA GLN A 83 10.37 7.63 -4.08
C GLN A 83 11.04 7.26 -2.75
N ASP A 84 10.27 6.69 -1.80
CA ASP A 84 10.83 6.18 -0.54
C ASP A 84 11.79 5.02 -0.79
N MET A 85 11.41 4.09 -1.67
CA MET A 85 12.28 2.98 -2.07
C MET A 85 13.57 3.48 -2.71
N ALA A 86 13.49 4.43 -3.66
CA ALA A 86 14.66 4.99 -4.31
C ALA A 86 15.61 5.71 -3.33
N ARG A 87 15.07 6.38 -2.30
CA ARG A 87 15.86 7.04 -1.25
C ARG A 87 16.52 6.05 -0.29
N ARG A 88 15.77 5.01 0.09
CA ARG A 88 16.25 3.98 1.01
C ARG A 88 17.32 3.10 0.39
N ASP A 89 17.15 2.77 -0.88
CA ASP A 89 17.98 1.85 -1.62
C ASP A 89 18.67 2.59 -2.79
N PRO A 90 19.62 3.51 -2.51
CA PRO A 90 20.16 4.42 -3.51
C PRO A 90 21.08 3.70 -4.51
N ALA A 91 21.24 4.30 -5.68
CA ALA A 91 22.13 3.81 -6.75
C ALA A 91 23.60 3.69 -6.33
N SER A 92 24.02 4.43 -5.30
CA SER A 92 25.38 4.31 -4.71
C SER A 92 25.60 2.96 -4.02
N THR A 93 24.54 2.31 -3.55
CA THR A 93 24.59 1.03 -2.83
C THR A 93 24.14 -0.15 -3.69
N PHE A 94 23.14 0.08 -4.54
CA PHE A 94 22.53 -0.97 -5.36
C PHE A 94 22.58 -0.58 -6.83
N LEU A 95 23.28 -1.36 -7.65
CA LEU A 95 23.32 -1.20 -9.10
C LEU A 95 21.92 -1.30 -9.71
N GLU A 96 21.10 -2.18 -9.16
CA GLU A 96 19.75 -2.41 -9.64
C GLU A 96 18.84 -2.87 -8.48
N VAL A 97 17.66 -2.25 -8.41
CA VAL A 97 16.57 -2.61 -7.50
C VAL A 97 15.38 -3.01 -8.36
N VAL A 98 15.05 -4.30 -8.38
CA VAL A 98 13.92 -4.84 -9.13
C VAL A 98 12.77 -5.09 -8.19
N SER A 99 11.62 -4.49 -8.46
CA SER A 99 10.38 -4.73 -7.72
C SER A 99 9.36 -5.43 -8.59
N THR A 100 8.89 -6.61 -8.17
CA THR A 100 7.76 -7.29 -8.80
C THR A 100 6.46 -6.67 -8.32
N ILE A 101 5.56 -6.37 -9.25
CA ILE A 101 4.25 -5.75 -9.00
C ILE A 101 3.18 -6.43 -9.85
N ASP A 102 1.93 -6.31 -9.45
CA ASP A 102 0.78 -6.69 -10.28
C ASP A 102 0.52 -5.65 -11.40
N LYS A 103 -0.52 -5.89 -12.20
CA LYS A 103 -0.91 -4.99 -13.29
C LYS A 103 -1.99 -3.96 -12.90
N ALA A 104 -2.11 -3.62 -11.62
CA ALA A 104 -3.10 -2.64 -11.17
C ALA A 104 -2.99 -1.30 -11.93
N PRO A 105 -4.13 -0.64 -12.24
CA PRO A 105 -4.14 0.57 -13.06
C PRO A 105 -3.32 1.73 -12.47
N TRP A 106 -3.20 1.81 -11.16
CA TRP A 106 -2.44 2.86 -10.45
C TRP A 106 -0.91 2.65 -10.47
N HIS A 107 -0.43 1.49 -10.94
CA HIS A 107 0.99 1.22 -11.17
C HIS A 107 1.52 1.81 -12.49
N ARG A 108 0.76 2.70 -13.13
CA ARG A 108 1.08 3.31 -14.41
C ARG A 108 0.82 4.81 -14.38
N GLY A 109 1.37 5.52 -15.35
CA GLY A 109 1.14 6.93 -15.59
C GLY A 109 2.37 7.80 -15.35
N ALA A 110 2.29 9.06 -15.76
CA ALA A 110 3.41 9.99 -15.83
C ALA A 110 4.19 10.14 -14.51
N GLY A 111 3.51 10.09 -13.35
CA GLY A 111 4.19 10.17 -12.06
C GLY A 111 5.09 8.96 -11.78
N VAL A 112 4.64 7.76 -12.14
CA VAL A 112 5.45 6.53 -12.00
C VAL A 112 6.63 6.57 -12.97
N GLU A 113 6.38 6.92 -14.22
CA GLU A 113 7.41 7.04 -15.27
C GLU A 113 8.48 8.04 -14.88
N HIS A 114 8.08 9.20 -14.37
CA HIS A 114 9.01 10.23 -13.90
C HIS A 114 9.92 9.71 -12.77
N VAL A 115 9.39 8.96 -11.78
CA VAL A 115 10.23 8.40 -10.71
C VAL A 115 11.25 7.42 -11.27
N LEU A 116 10.85 6.58 -12.24
CA LEU A 116 11.76 5.62 -12.86
C LEU A 116 12.83 6.31 -13.74
N GLU A 117 12.50 7.42 -14.39
CA GLU A 117 13.45 8.23 -15.15
C GLU A 117 14.53 8.86 -14.25
N VAL A 118 14.13 9.44 -13.11
CA VAL A 118 15.08 10.06 -12.16
C VAL A 118 15.79 9.05 -11.26
N SER A 119 15.31 7.81 -11.23
CA SER A 119 15.89 6.71 -10.45
C SER A 119 16.10 5.47 -11.34
N PRO A 120 17.01 5.52 -12.32
CA PRO A 120 17.16 4.47 -13.33
C PRO A 120 17.64 3.11 -12.78
N HIS A 121 18.14 3.07 -11.54
CA HIS A 121 18.48 1.83 -10.85
C HIS A 121 17.24 1.09 -10.33
N LEU A 122 16.07 1.75 -10.27
CA LEU A 122 14.80 1.17 -9.85
C LEU A 122 14.02 0.66 -11.07
N ARG A 123 13.69 -0.63 -11.07
CA ARG A 123 12.92 -1.27 -12.15
C ARG A 123 11.68 -1.96 -11.62
N LEU A 124 10.57 -1.79 -12.33
CA LEU A 124 9.32 -2.47 -12.04
C LEU A 124 9.11 -3.64 -13.01
N TYR A 125 9.01 -4.83 -12.47
CA TYR A 125 8.65 -6.04 -13.21
C TYR A 125 7.18 -6.37 -12.98
N ARG A 126 6.36 -6.20 -14.02
CA ARG A 126 4.92 -6.48 -13.94
C ARG A 126 4.67 -7.96 -14.15
N LEU A 127 4.07 -8.61 -13.15
CA LEU A 127 3.72 -10.02 -13.22
C LEU A 127 2.73 -10.27 -14.38
N PRO A 128 2.84 -11.41 -15.09
CA PRO A 128 1.84 -11.82 -16.05
C PRO A 128 0.48 -12.00 -15.35
N SER A 129 -0.60 -11.74 -16.07
CA SER A 129 -1.98 -12.00 -15.61
C SER A 129 -2.34 -13.45 -15.84
#